data_7b807844f3fc66793239536371f7e4b2
#
_entry.id   7b807844f3fc66793239536371f7e4b2
#
_cell.length_a   1.000
_cell.length_b   1.000
_cell.length_c   1.000
_cell.angle_alpha   90.00
_cell.angle_beta   90.00
_cell.angle_gamma   90.00
#
_symmetry.space_group_name_H-M   'P 1'
#
loop_
_entity.id
_entity.type
_entity.pdbx_description
1 polymer ?
#
loop_
_entity_poly.entity_id
_entity_poly.type
_entity_poly.pdbx_seq_one_letter_code
_entity_poly.pdbx_strand_id
1 'polypeptide(L)'
;MFVSNSVSIAAPIAIYDSGVGGLTIAKAIKTLLPQESFHYIGDTKNLPYGDKSEAELRSYLLQVVHFCLSKQYKLLVLACNTATAVAERFLPAYLQQMGNPLQVLNVIDPVITHLLEQKGDVHVGLMGTQHTVRSGLYQARLCATSLTLSTLATPLLAPMVEAWFDGKRLFQSAINDCLKQLPFQSLQVLIPACTHYLFLEKAFRSFFIEQGNNKIQIMDVAQLTARAVKAFVLANNLLNTTQKKSSDCFMATQQTASFSRAVLHLFGAQVMLLDLDKYVQPTVLDFEGTTNWVGGY
;
A
#
# COMPACT_ATOMS: atom_id res chain seq x y z
N MET A 1 21.96 -18.91 -23.05
CA MET A 1 20.63 -19.55 -22.91
C MET A 1 19.93 -18.88 -21.74
N PHE A 2 19.02 -17.94 -22.00
CA PHE A 2 18.18 -17.38 -20.96
C PHE A 2 17.10 -18.41 -20.64
N VAL A 3 17.23 -19.06 -19.50
CA VAL A 3 16.16 -19.89 -18.96
C VAL A 3 15.04 -18.92 -18.59
N SER A 4 13.96 -18.91 -19.34
CA SER A 4 12.73 -18.24 -18.92
C SER A 4 12.18 -19.06 -17.73
N ASN A 5 12.58 -18.69 -16.54
CA ASN A 5 11.94 -19.19 -15.32
C ASN A 5 10.52 -18.63 -15.30
N SER A 6 9.60 -19.32 -15.94
CA SER A 6 8.18 -19.02 -15.80
C SER A 6 7.80 -19.25 -14.34
N VAL A 7 7.47 -18.17 -13.66
CA VAL A 7 7.03 -18.23 -12.26
C VAL A 7 5.78 -19.11 -12.20
N SER A 8 5.76 -20.05 -11.25
CA SER A 8 4.63 -20.97 -11.08
C SER A 8 3.33 -20.23 -10.78
N ILE A 9 2.24 -20.56 -11.45
CA ILE A 9 0.89 -20.03 -11.13
C ILE A 9 0.44 -20.37 -9.71
N ALA A 10 0.98 -21.45 -9.11
CA ALA A 10 0.73 -21.85 -7.74
C ALA A 10 1.59 -21.06 -6.72
N ALA A 11 2.56 -20.25 -7.18
CA ALA A 11 3.37 -19.42 -6.28
C ALA A 11 2.48 -18.37 -5.58
N PRO A 12 2.73 -18.06 -4.30
CA PRO A 12 1.93 -17.07 -3.56
C PRO A 12 2.09 -15.66 -4.11
N ILE A 13 1.12 -14.81 -3.78
CA ILE A 13 1.19 -13.36 -3.95
C ILE A 13 1.80 -12.79 -2.67
N ALA A 14 2.90 -12.03 -2.77
CA ALA A 14 3.42 -11.26 -1.65
C ALA A 14 2.63 -9.95 -1.51
N ILE A 15 2.24 -9.59 -0.29
CA ILE A 15 1.58 -8.31 0.03
C ILE A 15 2.43 -7.62 1.08
N TYR A 16 2.99 -6.48 0.75
CA TYR A 16 3.90 -5.73 1.61
C TYR A 16 3.30 -4.44 2.13
N ASP A 17 3.41 -4.25 3.43
CA ASP A 17 3.02 -3.01 4.13
C ASP A 17 3.96 -2.74 5.30
N SER A 18 3.97 -1.50 5.80
CA SER A 18 4.75 -1.13 6.97
C SER A 18 4.20 -1.71 8.28
N GLY A 19 2.91 -2.06 8.37
CA GLY A 19 2.28 -2.50 9.62
C GLY A 19 0.95 -3.21 9.44
N VAL A 20 -0.05 -2.85 10.27
CA VAL A 20 -1.39 -3.47 10.25
C VAL A 20 -2.27 -3.00 9.10
N GLY A 21 -1.96 -1.83 8.51
CA GLY A 21 -2.87 -1.16 7.56
C GLY A 21 -3.18 -2.01 6.33
N GLY A 22 -2.17 -2.59 5.71
CA GLY A 22 -2.29 -3.41 4.51
C GLY A 22 -3.06 -4.72 4.70
N LEU A 23 -3.35 -5.14 5.93
CA LEU A 23 -4.20 -6.32 6.20
C LEU A 23 -5.62 -6.14 5.64
N THR A 24 -6.11 -4.90 5.53
CA THR A 24 -7.40 -4.61 4.89
C THR A 24 -7.37 -4.93 3.39
N ILE A 25 -6.26 -4.60 2.72
CA ILE A 25 -6.02 -4.91 1.31
C ILE A 25 -5.86 -6.43 1.13
N ALA A 26 -5.09 -7.10 2.00
CA ALA A 26 -4.96 -8.55 1.99
C ALA A 26 -6.33 -9.24 2.13
N LYS A 27 -7.21 -8.73 3.01
CA LYS A 27 -8.57 -9.24 3.18
C LYS A 27 -9.41 -9.09 1.92
N ALA A 28 -9.35 -7.93 1.26
CA ALA A 28 -10.07 -7.68 0.02
C ALA A 28 -9.56 -8.58 -1.12
N ILE A 29 -8.23 -8.74 -1.26
CA ILE A 29 -7.63 -9.67 -2.24
C ILE A 29 -8.11 -11.09 -1.98
N LYS A 30 -8.05 -11.56 -0.73
CA LYS A 30 -8.49 -12.92 -0.37
C LYS A 30 -9.95 -13.16 -0.67
N THR A 31 -10.79 -12.16 -0.47
CA THR A 31 -12.23 -12.24 -0.76
C THR A 31 -12.50 -12.37 -2.26
N LEU A 32 -11.77 -11.61 -3.10
CA LEU A 32 -11.94 -11.65 -4.57
C LEU A 32 -11.22 -12.80 -5.25
N LEU A 33 -10.18 -13.35 -4.64
CA LEU A 33 -9.31 -14.40 -5.17
C LEU A 33 -9.11 -15.50 -4.10
N PRO A 34 -10.18 -16.22 -3.69
CA PRO A 34 -10.12 -17.20 -2.61
C PRO A 34 -9.22 -18.41 -2.94
N GLN A 35 -8.97 -18.68 -4.22
CA GLN A 35 -8.08 -19.75 -4.69
C GLN A 35 -6.59 -19.36 -4.60
N GLU A 36 -6.27 -18.07 -4.49
CA GLU A 36 -4.90 -17.64 -4.34
C GLU A 36 -4.41 -17.83 -2.91
N SER A 37 -3.13 -18.13 -2.78
CA SER A 37 -2.40 -18.03 -1.52
C SER A 37 -1.67 -16.71 -1.47
N PHE A 38 -1.64 -16.07 -0.33
CA PHE A 38 -0.84 -14.87 -0.15
C PHE A 38 0.07 -14.96 1.07
N HIS A 39 1.18 -14.27 0.98
CA HIS A 39 2.10 -14.07 2.09
C HIS A 39 2.14 -12.58 2.40
N TYR A 40 1.61 -12.21 3.55
CA TYR A 40 1.66 -10.84 4.05
C TYR A 40 2.99 -10.58 4.75
N ILE A 41 3.62 -9.45 4.43
CA ILE A 41 4.90 -9.02 4.97
C ILE A 41 4.68 -7.65 5.61
N GLY A 42 4.67 -7.61 6.95
CA GLY A 42 4.58 -6.36 7.72
C GLY A 42 5.96 -5.95 8.23
N ASP A 43 6.46 -4.78 7.81
CA ASP A 43 7.74 -4.26 8.30
C ASP A 43 7.57 -3.49 9.62
N THR A 44 7.09 -4.20 10.62
CA THR A 44 6.75 -3.67 11.94
C THR A 44 7.95 -3.17 12.75
N LYS A 45 9.16 -3.63 12.44
CA LYS A 45 10.43 -3.18 13.07
C LYS A 45 10.71 -1.71 12.77
N ASN A 46 10.36 -1.26 11.56
CA ASN A 46 10.75 0.04 11.03
C ASN A 46 9.60 1.07 11.03
N LEU A 47 8.44 0.76 11.64
CA LEU A 47 7.33 1.70 11.82
C LEU A 47 7.76 2.94 12.67
N PRO A 48 7.16 4.11 12.43
CA PRO A 48 6.27 4.47 11.31
C PRO A 48 7.08 4.89 10.07
N TYR A 49 6.59 4.58 8.87
CA TYR A 49 7.25 4.94 7.60
C TYR A 49 7.13 6.43 7.25
N GLY A 50 6.10 7.10 7.78
CA GLY A 50 5.83 8.50 7.44
C GLY A 50 6.93 9.48 7.81
N ASP A 51 7.79 9.12 8.77
CA ASP A 51 8.85 9.96 9.32
C ASP A 51 10.27 9.53 8.86
N LYS A 52 10.36 8.46 8.07
CA LYS A 52 11.63 7.92 7.57
C LYS A 52 12.13 8.70 6.37
N SER A 53 13.46 8.73 6.23
CA SER A 53 14.12 9.24 5.03
C SER A 53 13.86 8.33 3.82
N GLU A 54 13.97 8.90 2.62
CA GLU A 54 13.84 8.13 1.38
C GLU A 54 14.88 7.01 1.28
N ALA A 55 16.10 7.26 1.75
CA ALA A 55 17.19 6.28 1.76
C ALA A 55 16.87 5.07 2.65
N GLU A 56 16.35 5.31 3.86
CA GLU A 56 15.91 4.23 4.75
C GLU A 56 14.78 3.41 4.11
N LEU A 57 13.75 4.08 3.61
CA LEU A 57 12.60 3.41 2.98
C LEU A 57 13.01 2.60 1.74
N ARG A 58 13.94 3.13 0.94
CA ARG A 58 14.52 2.41 -0.19
C ARG A 58 15.26 1.15 0.25
N SER A 59 16.07 1.24 1.33
CA SER A 59 16.78 0.09 1.88
C SER A 59 15.81 -1.00 2.34
N TYR A 60 14.76 -0.65 3.09
CA TYR A 60 13.74 -1.60 3.54
C TYR A 60 13.01 -2.27 2.38
N LEU A 61 12.65 -1.48 1.37
CA LEU A 61 11.97 -2.00 0.20
C LEU A 61 12.85 -2.97 -0.60
N LEU A 62 14.14 -2.68 -0.75
CA LEU A 62 15.08 -3.58 -1.42
C LEU A 62 15.23 -4.92 -0.69
N GLN A 63 15.25 -4.94 0.65
CA GLN A 63 15.26 -6.17 1.44
C GLN A 63 14.04 -7.03 1.12
N VAL A 64 12.85 -6.43 1.07
CA VAL A 64 11.62 -7.13 0.72
C VAL A 64 11.63 -7.63 -0.72
N VAL A 65 12.11 -6.84 -1.66
CA VAL A 65 12.24 -7.24 -3.08
C VAL A 65 13.17 -8.45 -3.19
N HIS A 66 14.34 -8.42 -2.55
CA HIS A 66 15.27 -9.56 -2.56
C HIS A 66 14.66 -10.80 -1.90
N PHE A 67 13.93 -10.63 -0.80
CA PHE A 67 13.18 -11.73 -0.19
C PHE A 67 12.18 -12.31 -1.19
N CYS A 68 11.38 -11.47 -1.85
CA CYS A 68 10.39 -11.91 -2.83
C CYS A 68 11.04 -12.67 -4.00
N LEU A 69 12.18 -12.19 -4.48
CA LEU A 69 12.97 -12.85 -5.53
C LEU A 69 13.47 -14.22 -5.07
N SER A 70 14.02 -14.31 -3.87
CA SER A 70 14.54 -15.58 -3.32
C SER A 70 13.45 -16.64 -3.12
N LYS A 71 12.21 -16.20 -2.88
CA LYS A 71 11.03 -17.07 -2.68
C LYS A 71 10.22 -17.30 -3.95
N GLN A 72 10.60 -16.67 -5.06
CA GLN A 72 9.93 -16.81 -6.35
C GLN A 72 8.43 -16.50 -6.29
N TYR A 73 8.05 -15.42 -5.60
CA TYR A 73 6.67 -14.95 -5.61
C TYR A 73 6.27 -14.53 -7.02
N LYS A 74 5.02 -14.86 -7.41
CA LYS A 74 4.52 -14.51 -8.75
C LYS A 74 4.15 -13.04 -8.90
N LEU A 75 3.88 -12.37 -7.78
CA LEU A 75 3.47 -10.98 -7.73
C LEU A 75 3.83 -10.39 -6.36
N LEU A 76 4.35 -9.18 -6.34
CA LEU A 76 4.49 -8.33 -5.17
C LEU A 76 3.46 -7.20 -5.24
N VAL A 77 2.61 -7.09 -4.23
CA VAL A 77 1.66 -5.98 -4.05
C VAL A 77 2.21 -5.04 -2.99
N LEU A 78 2.57 -3.82 -3.39
CA LEU A 78 2.94 -2.74 -2.47
C LEU A 78 1.67 -2.11 -1.92
N ALA A 79 1.22 -2.55 -0.75
CA ALA A 79 0.01 -2.06 -0.11
C ALA A 79 0.23 -0.69 0.57
N CYS A 80 1.46 -0.39 1.01
CA CYS A 80 1.80 0.86 1.67
C CYS A 80 1.96 2.02 0.68
N ASN A 81 1.20 3.10 0.86
CA ASN A 81 1.32 4.32 0.03
C ASN A 81 2.72 4.95 0.13
N THR A 82 3.29 5.00 1.32
CA THR A 82 4.63 5.55 1.55
C THR A 82 5.69 4.73 0.82
N ALA A 83 5.64 3.40 0.93
CA ALA A 83 6.56 2.52 0.21
C ALA A 83 6.38 2.63 -1.31
N THR A 84 5.13 2.76 -1.79
CA THR A 84 4.82 2.95 -3.20
C THR A 84 5.44 4.25 -3.74
N ALA A 85 5.32 5.36 -2.99
CA ALA A 85 5.87 6.64 -3.42
C ALA A 85 7.40 6.63 -3.57
N VAL A 86 8.08 5.83 -2.74
CA VAL A 86 9.53 5.61 -2.89
C VAL A 86 9.85 4.65 -4.02
N ALA A 87 9.10 3.53 -4.11
CA ALA A 87 9.30 2.50 -5.13
C ALA A 87 9.23 3.06 -6.55
N GLU A 88 8.27 3.94 -6.81
CA GLU A 88 8.01 4.54 -8.12
C GLU A 88 9.27 5.17 -8.72
N ARG A 89 10.15 5.72 -7.90
CA ARG A 89 11.32 6.47 -8.33
C ARG A 89 12.50 5.60 -8.79
N PHE A 90 12.57 4.34 -8.31
CA PHE A 90 13.76 3.54 -8.60
C PHE A 90 13.46 2.07 -8.94
N LEU A 91 12.38 1.50 -8.40
CA LEU A 91 12.16 0.05 -8.45
C LEU A 91 11.99 -0.49 -9.88
N PRO A 92 11.29 0.19 -10.81
CA PRO A 92 11.19 -0.28 -12.20
C PRO A 92 12.57 -0.41 -12.87
N ALA A 93 13.41 0.62 -12.75
CA ALA A 93 14.77 0.59 -13.32
C ALA A 93 15.65 -0.46 -12.64
N TYR A 94 15.54 -0.61 -11.32
CA TYR A 94 16.25 -1.63 -10.56
C TYR A 94 15.90 -3.05 -11.02
N LEU A 95 14.62 -3.37 -11.13
CA LEU A 95 14.17 -4.70 -11.58
C LEU A 95 14.59 -4.98 -13.03
N GLN A 96 14.54 -3.98 -13.90
CA GLN A 96 15.01 -4.09 -15.27
C GLN A 96 16.51 -4.42 -15.36
N GLN A 97 17.33 -3.76 -14.56
CA GLN A 97 18.78 -4.03 -14.50
C GLN A 97 19.10 -5.43 -13.96
N MET A 98 18.30 -5.90 -13.01
CA MET A 98 18.43 -7.26 -12.46
C MET A 98 17.99 -8.34 -13.46
N GLY A 99 17.46 -7.96 -14.62
CA GLY A 99 16.88 -8.92 -15.60
C GLY A 99 15.75 -9.75 -14.99
N ASN A 100 15.00 -9.18 -14.04
CA ASN A 100 14.13 -9.94 -13.18
C ASN A 100 12.65 -9.82 -13.54
N PRO A 101 11.92 -10.95 -13.58
CA PRO A 101 10.50 -10.99 -13.91
C PRO A 101 9.55 -10.71 -12.73
N LEU A 102 10.02 -10.27 -11.55
CA LEU A 102 9.12 -9.98 -10.44
C LEU A 102 8.12 -8.90 -10.85
N GLN A 103 6.87 -9.30 -10.92
CA GLN A 103 5.78 -8.37 -11.20
C GLN A 103 5.45 -7.58 -9.93
N VAL A 104 5.23 -6.28 -10.07
CA VAL A 104 4.91 -5.40 -8.94
C VAL A 104 3.65 -4.62 -9.27
N LEU A 105 2.67 -4.67 -8.37
CA LEU A 105 1.51 -3.77 -8.34
C LEU A 105 1.57 -2.91 -7.09
N ASN A 106 0.94 -1.75 -7.15
CA ASN A 106 0.91 -0.82 -6.02
C ASN A 106 -0.52 -0.35 -5.72
N VAL A 107 -0.69 0.25 -4.56
CA VAL A 107 -1.97 0.72 -4.06
C VAL A 107 -2.42 2.06 -4.69
N ILE A 108 -1.50 2.82 -5.28
CA ILE A 108 -1.78 4.17 -5.82
C ILE A 108 -2.37 4.10 -7.22
N ASP A 109 -1.82 3.28 -8.11
CA ASP A 109 -2.26 3.20 -9.51
C ASP A 109 -3.75 2.89 -9.68
N PRO A 110 -4.36 1.93 -8.94
CA PRO A 110 -5.80 1.68 -9.03
C PRO A 110 -6.67 2.86 -8.61
N VAL A 111 -6.19 3.63 -7.63
CA VAL A 111 -6.87 4.87 -7.18
C VAL A 111 -6.81 5.93 -8.27
N ILE A 112 -5.63 6.14 -8.85
CA ILE A 112 -5.45 7.09 -9.96
C ILE A 112 -6.31 6.70 -11.15
N THR A 113 -6.28 5.43 -11.58
CA THR A 113 -7.09 4.93 -12.69
C THR A 113 -8.57 5.21 -12.46
N HIS A 114 -9.08 4.92 -11.26
CA HIS A 114 -10.48 5.19 -10.91
C HIS A 114 -10.82 6.68 -10.94
N LEU A 115 -9.91 7.54 -10.50
CA LEU A 115 -10.12 9.00 -10.56
C LEU A 115 -10.11 9.56 -11.98
N LEU A 116 -9.28 9.01 -12.86
CA LEU A 116 -9.23 9.41 -14.28
C LEU A 116 -10.52 9.07 -15.05
N GLU A 117 -11.32 8.13 -14.53
CA GLU A 117 -12.62 7.78 -15.08
C GLU A 117 -13.74 8.77 -14.66
N GLN A 118 -13.47 9.61 -13.63
CA GLN A 118 -14.45 10.61 -13.17
C GLN A 118 -14.61 11.71 -14.21
N LYS A 119 -15.86 12.15 -14.41
CA LYS A 119 -16.19 13.22 -15.35
C LYS A 119 -16.59 14.49 -14.59
N GLY A 120 -16.20 15.63 -15.14
CA GLY A 120 -16.51 16.94 -14.57
C GLY A 120 -15.53 17.41 -13.50
N ASP A 121 -15.82 18.57 -12.93
CA ASP A 121 -15.00 19.19 -11.90
C ASP A 121 -15.29 18.51 -10.55
N VAL A 122 -14.42 17.63 -10.10
CA VAL A 122 -14.56 16.92 -8.83
C VAL A 122 -13.51 17.42 -7.84
N HIS A 123 -13.94 17.82 -6.64
CA HIS A 123 -13.04 18.22 -5.57
C HIS A 123 -12.70 16.99 -4.72
N VAL A 124 -11.43 16.61 -4.76
CA VAL A 124 -10.86 15.43 -4.11
C VAL A 124 -10.03 15.85 -2.91
N GLY A 125 -10.32 15.29 -1.74
CA GLY A 125 -9.48 15.39 -0.56
C GLY A 125 -8.59 14.15 -0.46
N LEU A 126 -7.30 14.35 -0.21
CA LEU A 126 -6.35 13.28 0.03
C LEU A 126 -5.76 13.42 1.41
N MET A 127 -5.91 12.39 2.24
CA MET A 127 -5.26 12.29 3.54
C MET A 127 -4.21 11.19 3.52
N GLY A 128 -2.98 11.51 3.92
CA GLY A 128 -1.88 10.54 3.88
C GLY A 128 -0.82 10.80 4.94
N THR A 129 0.21 9.98 4.94
CA THR A 129 1.42 10.24 5.73
C THR A 129 2.14 11.48 5.20
N GLN A 130 3.01 12.05 6.02
CA GLN A 130 3.81 13.20 5.61
C GLN A 130 4.66 12.87 4.36
N HIS A 131 5.26 11.69 4.30
CA HIS A 131 6.02 11.25 3.15
C HIS A 131 5.15 11.10 1.89
N THR A 132 3.99 10.45 1.98
CA THR A 132 3.06 10.29 0.84
C THR A 132 2.65 11.64 0.26
N VAL A 133 2.27 12.60 1.11
CA VAL A 133 1.86 13.94 0.66
C VAL A 133 3.04 14.72 0.05
N ARG A 134 4.20 14.70 0.70
CA ARG A 134 5.41 15.40 0.22
C ARG A 134 5.97 14.81 -1.08
N SER A 135 5.76 13.52 -1.33
CA SER A 135 6.23 12.88 -2.56
C SER A 135 5.67 13.51 -3.83
N GLY A 136 4.49 14.14 -3.74
CA GLY A 136 3.80 14.74 -4.87
C GLY A 136 3.26 13.74 -5.89
N LEU A 137 3.33 12.44 -5.63
CA LEU A 137 2.99 11.41 -6.62
C LEU A 137 1.53 11.49 -7.10
N TYR A 138 0.59 11.64 -6.17
CA TYR A 138 -0.83 11.83 -6.54
C TYR A 138 -1.05 13.11 -7.34
N GLN A 139 -0.41 14.21 -6.91
CA GLN A 139 -0.48 15.50 -7.57
C GLN A 139 0.05 15.41 -9.01
N ALA A 140 1.22 14.81 -9.20
CA ALA A 140 1.84 14.62 -10.51
C ALA A 140 0.98 13.77 -11.46
N ARG A 141 0.37 12.69 -10.93
CA ARG A 141 -0.46 11.78 -11.73
C ARG A 141 -1.83 12.38 -12.11
N LEU A 142 -2.32 13.37 -11.35
CA LEU A 142 -3.62 14.01 -11.56
C LEU A 142 -3.52 15.43 -12.16
N CYS A 143 -2.33 15.98 -12.37
CA CYS A 143 -2.13 17.37 -12.80
C CYS A 143 -2.75 17.71 -14.17
N ALA A 144 -2.94 16.73 -15.04
CA ALA A 144 -3.55 16.92 -16.37
C ALA A 144 -5.07 16.72 -16.39
N THR A 145 -5.71 16.60 -15.22
CA THR A 145 -7.16 16.42 -15.09
C THR A 145 -7.85 17.70 -14.68
N SER A 146 -9.18 17.74 -14.79
CA SER A 146 -10.04 18.81 -14.24
C SER A 146 -10.30 18.66 -12.73
N LEU A 147 -9.68 17.67 -12.07
CA LEU A 147 -9.89 17.42 -10.64
C LEU A 147 -9.18 18.48 -9.80
N THR A 148 -9.87 19.00 -8.80
CA THR A 148 -9.24 19.83 -7.76
C THR A 148 -8.78 18.93 -6.61
N LEU A 149 -7.47 18.91 -6.32
CA LEU A 149 -6.91 18.06 -5.27
C LEU A 149 -6.46 18.88 -4.04
N SER A 150 -7.11 18.66 -2.91
CA SER A 150 -6.68 19.17 -1.60
C SER A 150 -5.98 18.05 -0.82
N THR A 151 -4.74 18.29 -0.37
CA THR A 151 -3.94 17.27 0.32
C THR A 151 -3.69 17.63 1.78
N LEU A 152 -3.72 16.65 2.66
CA LEU A 152 -3.47 16.80 4.09
C LEU A 152 -2.56 15.69 4.60
N ALA A 153 -1.43 16.08 5.18
CA ALA A 153 -0.58 15.15 5.93
C ALA A 153 -1.12 14.99 7.37
N THR A 154 -1.31 13.73 7.79
CA THR A 154 -1.87 13.40 9.10
C THR A 154 -0.97 12.40 9.83
N PRO A 155 0.20 12.85 10.36
CA PRO A 155 1.23 11.95 10.88
C PRO A 155 0.78 11.13 12.08
N LEU A 156 -0.21 11.60 12.85
CA LEU A 156 -0.67 10.94 14.07
C LEU A 156 -1.69 9.83 13.85
N LEU A 157 -2.38 9.78 12.69
CA LEU A 157 -3.48 8.84 12.51
C LEU A 157 -3.02 7.39 12.36
N ALA A 158 -1.91 7.13 11.67
CA ALA A 158 -1.39 5.76 11.55
C ALA A 158 -0.90 5.20 12.89
N PRO A 159 -0.07 5.91 13.69
CA PRO A 159 0.27 5.50 15.06
C PRO A 159 -0.95 5.30 15.97
N MET A 160 -2.00 6.10 15.81
CA MET A 160 -3.22 5.97 16.58
C MET A 160 -3.98 4.67 16.26
N VAL A 161 -3.99 4.24 15.00
CA VAL A 161 -4.58 2.96 14.60
C VAL A 161 -3.75 1.79 15.15
N GLU A 162 -2.42 1.85 15.09
CA GLU A 162 -1.56 0.82 15.71
C GLU A 162 -1.85 0.72 17.22
N ALA A 163 -1.93 1.86 17.91
CA ALA A 163 -2.23 1.91 19.33
C ALA A 163 -3.64 1.37 19.66
N TRP A 164 -4.61 1.52 18.75
CA TRP A 164 -5.94 0.95 18.91
C TRP A 164 -5.90 -0.57 18.94
N PHE A 165 -5.13 -1.20 18.09
CA PHE A 165 -4.91 -2.64 18.15
C PHE A 165 -4.19 -3.08 19.44
N ASP A 166 -3.47 -2.18 20.11
CA ASP A 166 -2.91 -2.40 21.45
C ASP A 166 -3.91 -2.17 22.59
N GLY A 167 -5.20 -1.95 22.26
CA GLY A 167 -6.29 -1.77 23.23
C GLY A 167 -6.46 -0.32 23.70
N LYS A 168 -5.76 0.65 23.09
CA LYS A 168 -5.97 2.08 23.37
C LYS A 168 -7.22 2.59 22.64
N ARG A 169 -7.80 3.66 23.16
CA ARG A 169 -8.99 4.28 22.56
C ARG A 169 -8.63 5.05 21.29
N LEU A 170 -9.46 4.91 20.25
CA LEU A 170 -9.50 5.85 19.13
C LEU A 170 -10.24 7.12 19.59
N PHE A 171 -9.61 8.27 19.38
CA PHE A 171 -10.23 9.55 19.71
C PHE A 171 -10.87 10.16 18.47
N GLN A 172 -12.20 10.11 18.40
CA GLN A 172 -12.98 10.70 17.29
C GLN A 172 -12.65 12.19 17.10
N SER A 173 -12.43 12.93 18.22
CA SER A 173 -12.06 14.34 18.16
C SER A 173 -10.77 14.59 17.37
N ALA A 174 -9.74 13.77 17.55
CA ALA A 174 -8.49 13.90 16.79
C ALA A 174 -8.69 13.66 15.30
N ILE A 175 -9.55 12.70 14.93
CA ILE A 175 -9.93 12.44 13.55
C ILE A 175 -10.69 13.65 12.98
N ASN A 176 -11.66 14.16 13.73
CA ASN A 176 -12.46 15.33 13.33
C ASN A 176 -11.57 16.57 13.12
N ASP A 177 -10.60 16.80 14.00
CA ASP A 177 -9.68 17.94 13.90
C ASP A 177 -8.75 17.83 12.69
N CYS A 178 -8.37 16.61 12.29
CA CYS A 178 -7.69 16.40 11.02
C CYS A 178 -8.61 16.75 9.85
N LEU A 179 -9.83 16.21 9.80
CA LEU A 179 -10.75 16.40 8.69
C LEU A 179 -11.17 17.86 8.49
N LYS A 180 -11.28 18.65 9.58
CA LYS A 180 -11.57 20.09 9.53
C LYS A 180 -10.50 20.91 8.80
N GLN A 181 -9.28 20.40 8.66
CA GLN A 181 -8.21 21.08 7.92
C GLN A 181 -8.35 20.94 6.40
N LEU A 182 -9.22 20.04 5.92
CA LEU A 182 -9.60 19.95 4.54
C LEU A 182 -10.81 20.88 4.26
N PRO A 183 -11.04 21.28 3.02
CA PRO A 183 -12.25 22.03 2.64
C PRO A 183 -13.47 21.09 2.60
N PHE A 184 -13.77 20.43 3.72
CA PHE A 184 -14.67 19.28 3.85
C PHE A 184 -16.09 19.53 3.34
N GLN A 185 -16.55 20.80 3.30
CA GLN A 185 -17.86 21.15 2.79
C GLN A 185 -17.99 21.02 1.27
N SER A 186 -16.88 21.24 0.54
CA SER A 186 -16.83 21.18 -0.91
C SER A 186 -16.29 19.86 -1.46
N LEU A 187 -15.77 18.98 -0.60
CA LEU A 187 -15.25 17.70 -1.04
C LEU A 187 -16.35 16.78 -1.55
N GLN A 188 -16.11 16.17 -2.69
CA GLN A 188 -16.98 15.14 -3.28
C GLN A 188 -16.38 13.74 -3.08
N VAL A 189 -15.05 13.65 -3.02
CA VAL A 189 -14.31 12.40 -2.82
C VAL A 189 -13.27 12.59 -1.71
N LEU A 190 -13.11 11.60 -0.84
CA LEU A 190 -12.02 11.49 0.10
C LEU A 190 -11.18 10.25 -0.22
N ILE A 191 -9.86 10.43 -0.40
CA ILE A 191 -8.89 9.35 -0.56
C ILE A 191 -8.16 9.12 0.77
N PRO A 192 -8.40 7.99 1.45
CA PRO A 192 -7.57 7.56 2.56
C PRO A 192 -6.24 6.99 2.04
N ALA A 193 -5.28 7.88 1.70
CA ALA A 193 -3.97 7.54 1.13
C ALA A 193 -2.96 7.04 2.17
N CYS A 194 -3.44 6.24 3.08
CA CYS A 194 -2.67 5.44 4.03
C CYS A 194 -3.52 4.22 4.38
N THR A 195 -2.94 3.05 4.35
CA THR A 195 -3.65 1.78 4.62
C THR A 195 -4.28 1.73 6.01
N HIS A 196 -3.66 2.35 7.01
CA HIS A 196 -4.22 2.46 8.35
C HIS A 196 -5.57 3.18 8.39
N TYR A 197 -5.78 4.15 7.49
CA TYR A 197 -7.00 4.97 7.49
C TYR A 197 -8.23 4.20 7.01
N LEU A 198 -8.06 3.04 6.39
CA LEU A 198 -9.16 2.16 6.02
C LEU A 198 -9.90 1.62 7.25
N PHE A 199 -9.24 1.51 8.40
CA PHE A 199 -9.88 1.20 9.68
C PHE A 199 -10.71 2.36 10.25
N LEU A 200 -10.50 3.58 9.75
CA LEU A 200 -11.16 4.80 10.21
C LEU A 200 -12.36 5.20 9.34
N GLU A 201 -12.74 4.40 8.34
CA GLU A 201 -13.83 4.75 7.39
C GLU A 201 -15.13 5.15 8.11
N LYS A 202 -15.53 4.39 9.13
CA LYS A 202 -16.74 4.70 9.91
C LYS A 202 -16.63 6.06 10.60
N ALA A 203 -15.47 6.39 11.16
CA ALA A 203 -15.20 7.65 11.83
C ALA A 203 -15.22 8.83 10.82
N PHE A 204 -14.64 8.64 9.64
CA PHE A 204 -14.71 9.63 8.55
C PHE A 204 -16.15 9.86 8.11
N ARG A 205 -16.89 8.78 7.87
CA ARG A 205 -18.30 8.86 7.46
C ARG A 205 -19.16 9.60 8.50
N SER A 206 -18.99 9.29 9.80
CA SER A 206 -19.70 9.98 10.88
C SER A 206 -19.43 11.48 10.87
N PHE A 207 -18.15 11.90 10.72
CA PHE A 207 -17.78 13.31 10.64
C PHE A 207 -18.51 14.01 9.47
N PHE A 208 -18.47 13.45 8.26
CA PHE A 208 -19.09 14.10 7.10
C PHE A 208 -20.62 14.17 7.23
N ILE A 209 -21.27 13.16 7.81
CA ILE A 209 -22.69 13.18 8.10
C ILE A 209 -23.01 14.31 9.09
N GLU A 210 -22.26 14.43 10.20
CA GLU A 210 -22.43 15.51 11.19
C GLU A 210 -22.21 16.90 10.60
N GLN A 211 -21.34 17.03 9.59
CA GLN A 211 -21.06 18.28 8.89
C GLN A 211 -22.03 18.54 7.70
N GLY A 212 -23.03 17.69 7.49
CA GLY A 212 -24.04 17.85 6.42
C GLY A 212 -23.57 17.42 5.04
N ASN A 213 -22.37 16.85 4.89
CA ASN A 213 -21.87 16.32 3.62
C ASN A 213 -22.15 14.82 3.47
N ASN A 214 -23.43 14.45 3.36
CA ASN A 214 -23.86 13.05 3.27
C ASN A 214 -23.55 12.37 1.93
N LYS A 215 -23.13 13.14 0.93
CA LYS A 215 -22.88 12.66 -0.44
C LYS A 215 -21.40 12.36 -0.71
N ILE A 216 -20.53 12.63 0.24
CA ILE A 216 -19.10 12.36 0.05
C ILE A 216 -18.85 10.88 -0.24
N GLN A 217 -18.05 10.61 -1.25
CA GLN A 217 -17.55 9.30 -1.54
C GLN A 217 -16.21 9.09 -0.80
N ILE A 218 -16.19 8.22 0.21
CA ILE A 218 -14.93 7.75 0.80
C ILE A 218 -14.46 6.58 -0.05
N MET A 219 -13.29 6.71 -0.66
CA MET A 219 -12.77 5.74 -1.61
C MET A 219 -12.37 4.45 -0.93
N ASP A 220 -12.91 3.33 -1.40
CA ASP A 220 -12.51 1.99 -0.94
C ASP A 220 -11.24 1.54 -1.68
N VAL A 221 -10.11 2.01 -1.17
CA VAL A 221 -8.77 1.72 -1.73
C VAL A 221 -8.47 0.22 -1.70
N ALA A 222 -8.97 -0.50 -0.69
CA ALA A 222 -8.74 -1.94 -0.59
C ALA A 222 -9.44 -2.70 -1.73
N GLN A 223 -10.68 -2.37 -2.04
CA GLN A 223 -11.42 -2.98 -3.15
C GLN A 223 -10.83 -2.62 -4.51
N LEU A 224 -10.43 -1.36 -4.70
CA LEU A 224 -9.78 -0.93 -5.95
C LEU A 224 -8.49 -1.72 -6.18
N THR A 225 -7.65 -1.84 -5.16
CA THR A 225 -6.40 -2.62 -5.24
C THR A 225 -6.68 -4.09 -5.51
N ALA A 226 -7.64 -4.69 -4.81
CA ALA A 226 -7.98 -6.10 -5.00
C ALA A 226 -8.52 -6.39 -6.42
N ARG A 227 -9.32 -5.48 -6.99
CA ARG A 227 -9.79 -5.57 -8.38
C ARG A 227 -8.63 -5.46 -9.38
N ALA A 228 -7.68 -4.57 -9.15
CA ALA A 228 -6.48 -4.44 -9.98
C ALA A 228 -5.63 -5.71 -9.94
N VAL A 229 -5.41 -6.29 -8.75
CA VAL A 229 -4.71 -7.57 -8.60
C VAL A 229 -5.44 -8.68 -9.36
N LYS A 230 -6.77 -8.78 -9.23
CA LYS A 230 -7.57 -9.77 -9.97
C LYS A 230 -7.45 -9.58 -11.48
N ALA A 231 -7.58 -8.37 -11.97
CA ALA A 231 -7.45 -8.07 -13.40
C ALA A 231 -6.05 -8.45 -13.91
N PHE A 232 -5.01 -8.13 -13.14
CA PHE A 232 -3.63 -8.43 -13.49
C PHE A 232 -3.36 -9.94 -13.57
N VAL A 233 -3.76 -10.73 -12.55
CA VAL A 233 -3.49 -12.18 -12.56
C VAL A 233 -4.27 -12.89 -13.68
N LEU A 234 -5.46 -12.40 -14.03
CA LEU A 234 -6.24 -12.92 -15.17
C LEU A 234 -5.57 -12.57 -16.51
N ALA A 235 -5.21 -11.30 -16.72
CA ALA A 235 -4.63 -10.84 -17.98
C ALA A 235 -3.26 -11.49 -18.29
N ASN A 236 -2.51 -11.88 -17.25
CA ASN A 236 -1.19 -12.49 -17.39
C ASN A 236 -1.20 -14.03 -17.24
N ASN A 237 -2.37 -14.67 -17.19
CA ASN A 237 -2.52 -16.11 -17.01
C ASN A 237 -1.81 -16.64 -15.74
N LEU A 238 -1.80 -15.83 -14.68
CA LEU A 238 -1.18 -16.14 -13.39
C LEU A 238 -2.17 -16.66 -12.35
N LEU A 239 -3.46 -16.78 -12.71
CA LEU A 239 -4.48 -17.27 -11.78
C LEU A 239 -4.16 -18.71 -11.37
N ASN A 240 -4.19 -18.99 -10.07
CA ASN A 240 -4.01 -20.36 -9.58
C ASN A 240 -5.23 -21.20 -9.91
N THR A 241 -5.10 -22.05 -10.92
CA THR A 241 -6.12 -23.02 -11.33
C THR A 241 -5.84 -24.42 -10.81
N THR A 242 -4.75 -24.60 -10.06
CA THR A 242 -4.38 -25.89 -9.49
C THR A 242 -5.15 -26.18 -8.21
N GLN A 243 -5.34 -27.47 -7.89
CA GLN A 243 -5.88 -27.85 -6.58
C GLN A 243 -4.85 -27.66 -5.44
N LYS A 244 -3.59 -27.41 -5.78
CA LYS A 244 -2.50 -27.23 -4.83
C LYS A 244 -2.54 -25.79 -4.32
N LYS A 245 -3.05 -25.60 -3.12
CA LYS A 245 -3.10 -24.32 -2.43
C LYS A 245 -2.08 -24.35 -1.29
N SER A 246 -1.14 -23.40 -1.29
CA SER A 246 -0.33 -23.13 -0.09
C SER A 246 -1.20 -22.42 0.95
N SER A 247 -0.84 -22.51 2.22
CA SER A 247 -1.51 -21.75 3.28
C SER A 247 -1.17 -20.26 3.16
N ASP A 248 -2.14 -19.41 3.52
CA ASP A 248 -1.86 -17.99 3.73
C ASP A 248 -0.86 -17.84 4.88
N CYS A 249 0.07 -16.91 4.76
CA CYS A 249 1.12 -16.68 5.74
C CYS A 249 1.17 -15.19 6.12
N PHE A 250 1.36 -14.92 7.42
CA PHE A 250 1.51 -13.58 7.96
C PHE A 250 2.87 -13.47 8.64
N MET A 251 3.71 -12.59 8.09
CA MET A 251 5.08 -12.39 8.54
C MET A 251 5.28 -10.96 9.04
N ALA A 252 6.06 -10.80 10.09
CA ALA A 252 6.43 -9.51 10.64
C ALA A 252 7.94 -9.43 10.88
N THR A 253 8.57 -8.30 10.57
CA THR A 253 9.99 -8.07 10.85
C THR A 253 10.29 -7.94 12.34
N GLN A 254 9.28 -7.57 13.12
CA GLN A 254 9.27 -7.60 14.58
C GLN A 254 7.88 -8.04 15.05
N GLN A 255 7.83 -8.96 16.00
CA GLN A 255 6.56 -9.37 16.59
C GLN A 255 6.05 -8.29 17.55
N THR A 256 4.96 -7.62 17.17
CA THR A 256 4.27 -6.63 18.01
C THR A 256 2.89 -7.18 18.42
N ALA A 257 2.40 -6.72 19.58
CA ALA A 257 1.09 -7.12 20.05
C ALA A 257 -0.02 -6.60 19.13
N SER A 258 0.10 -5.35 18.63
CA SER A 258 -0.83 -4.74 17.69
C SER A 258 -0.97 -5.57 16.42
N PHE A 259 0.14 -5.93 15.79
CA PHE A 259 0.14 -6.71 14.55
C PHE A 259 -0.45 -8.11 14.76
N SER A 260 -0.03 -8.80 15.83
CA SER A 260 -0.53 -10.14 16.16
C SER A 260 -2.04 -10.14 16.42
N ARG A 261 -2.57 -9.13 17.16
CA ARG A 261 -4.01 -8.99 17.40
C ARG A 261 -4.78 -8.64 16.13
N ALA A 262 -4.22 -7.79 15.27
CA ALA A 262 -4.86 -7.44 13.99
C ALA A 262 -4.98 -8.67 13.07
N VAL A 263 -3.92 -9.47 12.94
CA VAL A 263 -3.93 -10.71 12.16
C VAL A 263 -4.93 -11.72 12.75
N LEU A 264 -4.90 -11.92 14.05
CA LEU A 264 -5.85 -12.81 14.72
C LEU A 264 -7.31 -12.36 14.51
N HIS A 265 -7.57 -11.06 14.68
CA HIS A 265 -8.92 -10.51 14.53
C HIS A 265 -9.46 -10.62 13.09
N LEU A 266 -8.63 -10.33 12.10
CA LEU A 266 -9.06 -10.27 10.69
C LEU A 266 -9.06 -11.64 10.00
N PHE A 267 -8.16 -12.55 10.41
CA PHE A 267 -7.90 -13.80 9.69
C PHE A 267 -7.93 -15.05 10.56
N GLY A 268 -7.98 -14.93 11.89
CA GLY A 268 -7.89 -16.06 12.80
C GLY A 268 -6.53 -16.78 12.73
N ALA A 269 -5.46 -16.09 12.30
CA ALA A 269 -4.15 -16.65 12.01
C ALA A 269 -3.09 -16.18 13.01
N GLN A 270 -1.94 -16.86 12.99
CA GLN A 270 -0.77 -16.48 13.77
C GLN A 270 0.28 -15.78 12.91
N VAL A 271 1.14 -15.00 13.55
CA VAL A 271 2.23 -14.26 12.91
C VAL A 271 3.54 -15.03 13.05
N MET A 272 4.29 -15.12 11.95
CA MET A 272 5.66 -15.64 11.91
C MET A 272 6.65 -14.48 11.92
N LEU A 273 7.76 -14.64 12.66
CA LEU A 273 8.86 -13.68 12.60
C LEU A 273 9.63 -13.85 11.30
N LEU A 274 9.90 -12.74 10.62
CA LEU A 274 10.68 -12.67 9.39
C LEU A 274 11.91 -11.77 9.61
N ASP A 275 13.08 -12.35 9.43
CA ASP A 275 14.34 -11.63 9.45
C ASP A 275 14.70 -11.23 8.00
N LEU A 276 14.44 -9.97 7.66
CA LEU A 276 14.76 -9.39 6.34
C LEU A 276 16.25 -9.02 6.21
N ASP A 277 16.97 -8.85 7.31
CA ASP A 277 18.39 -8.50 7.28
C ASP A 277 19.23 -9.59 6.56
N LYS A 278 18.73 -10.82 6.51
CA LYS A 278 19.34 -11.93 5.74
C LYS A 278 19.28 -11.74 4.21
N TYR A 279 18.45 -10.83 3.73
CA TYR A 279 18.24 -10.57 2.30
C TYR A 279 18.88 -9.27 1.82
N VAL A 280 19.70 -8.65 2.66
CA VAL A 280 20.56 -7.53 2.26
C VAL A 280 21.70 -8.08 1.41
N GLN A 281 21.79 -7.66 0.16
CA GLN A 281 22.99 -7.93 -0.65
C GLN A 281 24.07 -6.92 -0.28
N PRO A 282 25.31 -7.34 0.02
CA PRO A 282 26.41 -6.42 0.39
C PRO A 282 26.87 -5.49 -0.75
N THR A 283 26.36 -5.66 -1.93
CA THR A 283 26.68 -4.87 -3.13
C THR A 283 25.42 -4.21 -3.69
N VAL A 284 24.81 -3.34 -2.92
CA VAL A 284 24.00 -2.29 -3.55
C VAL A 284 24.97 -1.18 -3.88
N LEU A 285 25.43 -1.24 -5.12
CA LEU A 285 26.17 -0.23 -5.82
C LEU A 285 25.69 1.17 -5.40
N ASP A 286 26.66 2.03 -5.14
CA ASP A 286 26.50 3.47 -5.06
C ASP A 286 25.75 3.97 -6.29
N PHE A 287 24.43 4.01 -6.21
CA PHE A 287 23.60 4.69 -7.17
C PHE A 287 23.57 6.19 -6.82
N GLU A 288 24.71 6.85 -6.91
CA GLU A 288 24.79 8.27 -7.24
C GLU A 288 24.42 8.45 -8.72
N GLY A 289 23.19 8.11 -9.03
CA GLY A 289 22.57 8.46 -10.30
C GLY A 289 21.98 9.84 -10.19
N THR A 290 22.79 10.87 -10.42
CA THR A 290 22.32 12.19 -10.82
C THR A 290 21.53 12.03 -12.11
N THR A 291 20.25 11.77 -12.03
CA THR A 291 19.35 11.97 -13.18
C THR A 291 18.94 13.43 -13.21
N ASN A 292 19.67 14.23 -13.98
CA ASN A 292 19.14 15.44 -14.58
C ASN A 292 17.91 15.06 -15.42
N TRP A 293 16.73 15.24 -14.86
CA TRP A 293 15.51 15.27 -15.65
C TRP A 293 15.47 16.59 -16.41
N VAL A 294 15.99 16.58 -17.63
CA VAL A 294 15.63 17.57 -18.64
C VAL A 294 14.20 17.24 -19.06
N GLY A 295 13.28 18.15 -18.77
CA GLY A 295 11.91 18.05 -19.21
C GLY A 295 11.82 17.93 -20.74
N GLY A 296 10.92 17.07 -21.17
CA GLY A 296 10.55 16.89 -22.57
C GLY A 296 9.16 16.28 -22.63
N TYR A 297 8.17 17.18 -22.83
CA TYR A 297 6.80 17.01 -23.33
C TYR A 297 5.96 15.85 -22.81
#